data_817a12a276c5a017773c2c5e35a7468f
#
_entry.id   817a12a276c5a017773c2c5e35a7468f
#
_cell.length_a   1.000
_cell.length_b   1.000
_cell.length_c   1.000
_cell.angle_alpha   90.00
_cell.angle_beta   90.00
_cell.angle_gamma   90.00
#
_symmetry.space_group_name_H-M   'P 1'
#
loop_
_entity.id
_entity.type
_entity.pdbx_description
1 polymer ?
#
loop_
_entity_poly.entity_id
_entity_poly.type
_entity_poly.pdbx_seq_one_letter_code
_entity_poly.pdbx_strand_id
1 'polypeptide(L)'
;MLGKRYDSQVCSAARALELVGERWSLLIIRDALFAGATRFNDFLRLGLATNILKNRLDGFVDAGIMERRSYSRNPDHHEYVLTDKGRELAPAIVSLTEWGDRWAAPDGPPILYVHSVCGGPISLQTTCGNCGQVHDPAEVGVRPGPGMPADIAARMG
;
A
#
# COMPACT_ATOMS: atom_id res chain seq x y z
N MET A 1 -10.71 -0.22 -21.23
CA MET A 1 -9.88 -0.78 -20.15
C MET A 1 -8.67 0.13 -20.02
N LEU A 2 -8.51 0.84 -18.90
CA LEU A 2 -7.32 1.66 -18.67
C LEU A 2 -6.11 0.73 -18.60
N GLY A 3 -5.02 1.11 -19.29
CA GLY A 3 -3.80 0.30 -19.33
C GLY A 3 -3.24 0.06 -17.94
N LYS A 4 -2.66 -1.11 -17.70
CA LYS A 4 -2.05 -1.45 -16.41
C LYS A 4 -0.73 -0.72 -16.15
N ARG A 5 -0.19 -0.02 -17.14
CA ARG A 5 1.11 0.66 -17.11
C ARG A 5 0.96 2.15 -17.37
N TYR A 6 1.74 2.92 -16.65
CA TYR A 6 1.88 4.36 -16.82
C TYR A 6 3.14 4.67 -17.63
N ASP A 7 3.23 4.15 -18.86
CA ASP A 7 4.46 4.18 -19.67
C ASP A 7 5.00 5.60 -19.90
N SER A 8 4.13 6.61 -19.91
CA SER A 8 4.50 8.02 -20.06
C SER A 8 4.97 8.68 -18.74
N GLN A 9 4.88 8.00 -17.61
CA GLN A 9 5.19 8.56 -16.30
C GLN A 9 6.56 8.10 -15.81
N VAL A 10 7.47 9.04 -15.59
CA VAL A 10 8.77 8.79 -14.94
C VAL A 10 8.64 9.13 -13.45
N CYS A 11 7.95 8.28 -12.71
CA CYS A 11 7.62 8.53 -11.32
C CYS A 11 7.53 7.22 -10.53
N SER A 12 8.18 7.14 -9.37
CA SER A 12 8.09 5.97 -8.49
C SER A 12 6.67 5.73 -7.97
N ALA A 13 5.87 6.79 -7.80
CA ALA A 13 4.46 6.63 -7.43
C ALA A 13 3.67 5.92 -8.53
N ALA A 14 3.92 6.25 -9.82
CA ALA A 14 3.30 5.53 -10.94
C ALA A 14 3.68 4.04 -10.94
N ARG A 15 4.96 3.73 -10.70
CA ARG A 15 5.42 2.33 -10.58
C ARG A 15 4.76 1.62 -9.40
N ALA A 16 4.59 2.28 -8.26
CA ALA A 16 3.87 1.72 -7.11
C ALA A 16 2.39 1.47 -7.44
N LEU A 17 1.72 2.42 -8.09
CA LEU A 17 0.32 2.28 -8.48
C LEU A 17 0.08 1.16 -9.50
N GLU A 18 1.05 0.82 -10.34
CA GLU A 18 0.96 -0.36 -11.22
C GLU A 18 0.86 -1.67 -10.43
N LEU A 19 1.44 -1.71 -9.23
CA LEU A 19 1.43 -2.88 -8.35
C LEU A 19 0.22 -2.89 -7.40
N VAL A 20 -0.14 -1.74 -6.83
CA VAL A 20 -1.14 -1.65 -5.75
C VAL A 20 -2.30 -0.72 -6.04
N GLY A 21 -2.33 0.00 -7.16
CA GLY A 21 -3.36 1.01 -7.48
C GLY A 21 -4.69 0.45 -7.95
N GLU A 22 -4.80 -0.83 -8.19
CA GLU A 22 -6.05 -1.47 -8.58
C GLU A 22 -7.02 -1.53 -7.39
N ARG A 23 -8.31 -1.35 -7.68
CA ARG A 23 -9.36 -1.48 -6.68
C ARG A 23 -9.19 -2.76 -5.86
N TRP A 24 -9.37 -2.69 -4.57
CA TRP A 24 -9.20 -3.74 -3.56
C TRP A 24 -7.75 -4.03 -3.13
N SER A 25 -6.74 -3.67 -3.93
CA SER A 25 -5.35 -4.02 -3.66
C SER A 25 -4.89 -3.55 -2.28
N LEU A 26 -5.07 -2.27 -1.97
CA LEU A 26 -4.67 -1.71 -0.66
C LEU A 26 -5.52 -2.25 0.50
N LEU A 27 -6.79 -2.61 0.27
CA LEU A 27 -7.64 -3.22 1.30
C LEU A 27 -7.21 -4.65 1.62
N ILE A 28 -6.81 -5.44 0.61
CA ILE A 28 -6.25 -6.79 0.81
C ILE A 28 -4.95 -6.69 1.62
N ILE A 29 -4.07 -5.77 1.26
CA ILE A 29 -2.80 -5.56 1.97
C ILE A 29 -3.04 -5.06 3.40
N ARG A 30 -4.02 -4.15 3.61
CA ARG A 30 -4.44 -3.70 4.94
C ARG A 30 -4.86 -4.87 5.83
N ASP A 31 -5.70 -5.77 5.31
CA ASP A 31 -6.20 -6.90 6.09
C ASP A 31 -5.08 -7.91 6.40
N ALA A 32 -4.14 -8.09 5.49
CA ALA A 32 -2.95 -8.89 5.75
C ALA A 32 -2.02 -8.26 6.80
N LEU A 33 -1.89 -6.91 6.82
CA LEU A 33 -1.06 -6.18 7.77
C LEU A 33 -1.66 -6.15 9.18
N PHE A 34 -2.95 -5.83 9.28
CA PHE A 34 -3.54 -5.37 10.53
C PHE A 34 -4.71 -6.23 11.04
N ALA A 35 -5.30 -7.06 10.17
CA ALA A 35 -6.38 -7.99 10.56
C ALA A 35 -5.94 -9.45 10.60
N GLY A 36 -4.66 -9.76 10.36
CA GLY A 36 -4.12 -11.11 10.38
C GLY A 36 -4.64 -12.04 9.30
N ALA A 37 -5.18 -11.49 8.20
CA ALA A 37 -5.66 -12.26 7.06
C ALA A 37 -4.48 -12.92 6.33
N THR A 38 -4.52 -14.26 6.20
CA THR A 38 -3.52 -15.03 5.46
C THR A 38 -4.14 -16.00 4.47
N ARG A 39 -5.38 -16.44 4.71
CA ARG A 39 -6.04 -17.43 3.88
C ARG A 39 -6.96 -16.77 2.87
N PHE A 40 -7.17 -17.43 1.75
CA PHE A 40 -8.08 -16.94 0.70
C PHE A 40 -9.44 -16.52 1.26
N ASN A 41 -10.02 -17.35 2.14
CA ASN A 41 -11.34 -17.09 2.73
C ASN A 41 -11.35 -15.90 3.70
N ASP A 42 -10.21 -15.54 4.30
CA ASP A 42 -10.14 -14.35 5.15
C ASP A 42 -10.35 -13.08 4.32
N PHE A 43 -9.75 -13.03 3.14
CA PHE A 43 -9.88 -11.90 2.21
C PHE A 43 -11.25 -11.82 1.53
N LEU A 44 -11.99 -12.94 1.41
CA LEU A 44 -13.36 -12.92 0.86
C LEU A 44 -14.31 -12.07 1.70
N ARG A 45 -14.02 -11.85 2.98
CA ARG A 45 -14.81 -10.97 3.87
C ARG A 45 -14.84 -9.52 3.40
N LEU A 46 -13.92 -9.11 2.54
CA LEU A 46 -13.95 -7.80 1.87
C LEU A 46 -15.10 -7.65 0.87
N GLY A 47 -15.80 -8.73 0.51
CA GLY A 47 -16.95 -8.69 -0.40
C GLY A 47 -16.62 -8.60 -1.88
N LEU A 48 -15.37 -8.90 -2.28
CA LEU A 48 -14.99 -8.95 -3.68
C LEU A 48 -15.26 -10.33 -4.30
N ALA A 49 -15.45 -10.37 -5.61
CA ALA A 49 -15.65 -11.62 -6.34
C ALA A 49 -14.39 -12.50 -6.28
N THR A 50 -14.59 -13.82 -6.18
CA THR A 50 -13.53 -14.82 -6.02
C THR A 50 -12.44 -14.74 -7.09
N ASN A 51 -12.83 -14.52 -8.37
CA ASN A 51 -11.90 -14.38 -9.47
C ASN A 51 -11.06 -13.08 -9.36
N ILE A 52 -11.66 -12.01 -8.86
CA ILE A 52 -10.93 -10.75 -8.61
C ILE A 52 -9.92 -10.95 -7.48
N LEU A 53 -10.33 -11.57 -6.37
CA LEU A 53 -9.42 -11.86 -5.27
C LEU A 53 -8.25 -12.74 -5.74
N LYS A 54 -8.55 -13.84 -6.44
CA LYS A 54 -7.50 -14.72 -6.97
C LYS A 54 -6.49 -13.95 -7.80
N ASN A 55 -6.97 -13.14 -8.76
CA ASN A 55 -6.09 -12.36 -9.64
C ASN A 55 -5.24 -11.35 -8.86
N ARG A 56 -5.76 -10.76 -7.78
CA ARG A 56 -4.99 -9.84 -6.93
C ARG A 56 -3.92 -10.57 -6.14
N LEU A 57 -4.26 -11.68 -5.49
CA LEU A 57 -3.30 -12.47 -4.71
C LEU A 57 -2.20 -13.05 -5.60
N ASP A 58 -2.54 -13.60 -6.77
CA ASP A 58 -1.55 -14.08 -7.74
C ASP A 58 -0.63 -12.93 -8.19
N GLY A 59 -1.19 -11.76 -8.51
CA GLY A 59 -0.40 -10.57 -8.86
C GLY A 59 0.52 -10.08 -7.74
N PHE A 60 0.10 -10.19 -6.48
CA PHE A 60 0.96 -9.84 -5.34
C PHE A 60 2.10 -10.83 -5.15
N VAL A 61 1.85 -12.11 -5.43
CA VAL A 61 2.90 -13.14 -5.41
C VAL A 61 3.91 -12.88 -6.53
N ASP A 62 3.44 -12.63 -7.76
CA ASP A 62 4.30 -12.31 -8.91
C ASP A 62 5.13 -11.04 -8.69
N ALA A 63 4.55 -10.04 -8.01
CA ALA A 63 5.22 -8.79 -7.67
C ALA A 63 6.15 -8.89 -6.44
N GLY A 64 6.20 -10.04 -5.75
CA GLY A 64 6.97 -10.25 -4.53
C GLY A 64 6.47 -9.43 -3.33
N ILE A 65 5.20 -9.00 -3.34
CA ILE A 65 4.52 -8.33 -2.22
C ILE A 65 4.06 -9.36 -1.20
N MET A 66 3.59 -10.50 -1.69
CA MET A 66 3.23 -11.66 -0.88
C MET A 66 3.99 -12.90 -1.35
N GLU A 67 4.10 -13.88 -0.49
CA GLU A 67 4.49 -15.24 -0.83
C GLU A 67 3.35 -16.20 -0.52
N ARG A 68 3.25 -17.26 -1.33
CA ARG A 68 2.30 -18.34 -1.13
C ARG A 68 2.98 -19.49 -0.41
N ARG A 69 2.50 -19.83 0.77
CA ARG A 69 3.01 -20.95 1.58
C ARG A 69 1.96 -22.04 1.68
N SER A 70 2.36 -23.31 1.48
CA SER A 70 1.49 -24.45 1.76
C SER A 70 1.47 -24.70 3.27
N TYR A 71 0.28 -24.82 3.86
CA TYR A 71 0.11 -25.22 5.26
C TYR A 71 -0.55 -26.60 5.42
N SER A 72 -1.05 -27.19 4.33
CA SER A 72 -1.57 -28.55 4.28
C SER A 72 -1.30 -29.15 2.90
N ARG A 73 -0.91 -30.41 2.84
CA ARG A 73 -0.63 -31.14 1.60
C ARG A 73 -1.80 -32.01 1.13
N ASN A 74 -2.76 -32.26 1.99
CA ASN A 74 -3.90 -33.13 1.63
C ASN A 74 -5.17 -32.71 2.40
N PRO A 75 -6.08 -31.91 1.81
CA PRO A 75 -5.94 -31.23 0.51
C PRO A 75 -4.86 -30.14 0.53
N ASP A 76 -4.41 -29.73 -0.65
CA ASP A 76 -3.38 -28.68 -0.78
C ASP A 76 -3.99 -27.30 -0.49
N HIS A 77 -3.68 -26.77 0.69
CA HIS A 77 -4.12 -25.47 1.16
C HIS A 77 -2.95 -24.53 1.29
N HIS A 78 -3.18 -23.29 0.87
CA HIS A 78 -2.17 -22.24 0.86
C HIS A 78 -2.61 -21.06 1.71
N GLU A 79 -1.62 -20.37 2.26
CA GLU A 79 -1.73 -19.03 2.83
C GLU A 79 -0.90 -18.03 2.03
N TYR A 80 -1.30 -16.77 2.10
CA TYR A 80 -0.63 -15.64 1.47
C TYR A 80 -0.06 -14.75 2.57
N VAL A 81 1.26 -14.68 2.65
CA VAL A 81 1.97 -13.97 3.71
C VAL A 81 2.74 -12.80 3.11
N LEU A 82 2.64 -11.63 3.74
CA LEU A 82 3.39 -10.46 3.30
C LEU A 82 4.90 -10.69 3.42
N THR A 83 5.62 -10.36 2.37
CA THR A 83 7.08 -10.20 2.38
C THR A 83 7.46 -8.90 3.07
N ASP A 84 8.77 -8.64 3.26
CA ASP A 84 9.25 -7.34 3.76
C ASP A 84 8.77 -6.20 2.86
N LYS A 85 8.86 -6.37 1.53
CA LYS A 85 8.32 -5.43 0.54
C LYS A 85 6.84 -5.13 0.74
N GLY A 86 6.04 -6.15 1.05
CA GLY A 86 4.61 -5.97 1.34
C GLY A 86 4.37 -5.25 2.67
N ARG A 87 5.15 -5.56 3.71
CA ARG A 87 5.07 -4.91 5.03
C ARG A 87 5.44 -3.44 5.00
N GLU A 88 6.36 -3.03 4.14
CA GLU A 88 6.75 -1.63 3.96
C GLU A 88 5.62 -0.74 3.40
N LEU A 89 4.50 -1.31 2.97
CA LEU A 89 3.28 -0.55 2.61
C LEU A 89 2.47 -0.07 3.83
N ALA A 90 2.79 -0.51 5.04
CA ALA A 90 2.05 -0.12 6.25
C ALA A 90 1.95 1.40 6.44
N PRO A 91 3.03 2.21 6.32
CA PRO A 91 2.92 3.66 6.43
C PRO A 91 1.98 4.29 5.38
N ALA A 92 1.99 3.80 4.15
CA ALA A 92 1.10 4.29 3.10
C ALA A 92 -0.37 4.02 3.43
N ILE A 93 -0.69 2.84 3.98
CA ILE A 93 -2.04 2.50 4.43
C ILE A 93 -2.48 3.39 5.59
N VAL A 94 -1.61 3.61 6.59
CA VAL A 94 -1.92 4.48 7.74
C VAL A 94 -2.16 5.92 7.27
N SER A 95 -1.28 6.49 6.43
CA SER A 95 -1.48 7.82 5.85
C SER A 95 -2.79 7.96 5.07
N LEU A 96 -3.13 6.94 4.27
CA LEU A 96 -4.38 6.95 3.51
C LEU A 96 -5.59 6.88 4.45
N THR A 97 -5.50 6.14 5.55
CA THR A 97 -6.55 6.07 6.56
C THR A 97 -6.71 7.41 7.28
N GLU A 98 -5.62 8.05 7.73
CA GLU A 98 -5.68 9.38 8.35
C GLU A 98 -6.32 10.43 7.45
N TRP A 99 -6.03 10.37 6.15
CA TRP A 99 -6.69 11.23 5.17
C TRP A 99 -8.19 10.90 5.04
N GLY A 100 -8.53 9.61 4.99
CA GLY A 100 -9.92 9.13 4.92
C GLY A 100 -10.73 9.51 6.15
N ASP A 101 -10.16 9.39 7.34
CA ASP A 101 -10.79 9.77 8.62
C ASP A 101 -11.14 11.26 8.65
N ARG A 102 -10.26 12.09 8.09
CA ARG A 102 -10.45 13.55 8.06
C ARG A 102 -11.54 13.98 7.06
N TRP A 103 -11.61 13.34 5.88
CA TRP A 103 -12.37 13.86 4.75
C TRP A 103 -13.52 12.97 4.29
N ALA A 104 -13.53 11.69 4.68
CA ALA A 104 -14.48 10.69 4.19
C ALA A 104 -15.16 9.87 5.29
N ALA A 105 -14.97 10.21 6.57
CA ALA A 105 -15.58 9.54 7.72
C ALA A 105 -16.41 10.53 8.55
N PRO A 106 -17.66 10.83 8.14
CA PRO A 106 -18.49 11.87 8.77
C PRO A 106 -18.82 11.57 10.24
N ASP A 107 -18.85 10.29 10.62
CA ASP A 107 -19.15 9.84 12.00
C ASP A 107 -17.87 9.64 12.83
N GLY A 108 -16.72 10.06 12.30
CA GLY A 108 -15.40 9.88 12.91
C GLY A 108 -14.68 8.60 12.49
N PRO A 109 -13.43 8.41 12.94
CA PRO A 109 -12.60 7.25 12.55
C PRO A 109 -13.24 5.92 12.95
N PRO A 110 -13.54 5.02 12.01
CA PRO A 110 -14.11 3.71 12.34
C PRO A 110 -13.06 2.72 12.89
N ILE A 111 -11.77 2.99 12.65
CA ILE A 111 -10.64 2.16 13.09
C ILE A 111 -9.52 3.09 13.56
N LEU A 112 -8.90 2.75 14.71
CA LEU A 112 -7.74 3.45 15.21
C LEU A 112 -6.50 2.56 15.11
N TYR A 113 -5.43 3.05 14.50
CA TYR A 113 -4.13 2.41 14.55
C TYR A 113 -3.43 2.79 15.85
N VAL A 114 -3.02 1.78 16.59
CA VAL A 114 -2.35 1.95 17.89
C VAL A 114 -1.06 1.13 17.94
N HIS A 115 -0.10 1.61 18.72
CA HIS A 115 1.12 0.86 18.98
C HIS A 115 0.78 -0.35 19.86
N SER A 116 0.99 -1.56 19.34
CA SER A 116 0.56 -2.81 19.98
C SER A 116 1.14 -3.04 21.40
N VAL A 117 2.26 -2.40 21.72
CA VAL A 117 2.93 -2.57 23.02
C VAL A 117 2.35 -1.65 24.09
N CYS A 118 2.04 -0.39 23.76
CA CYS A 118 1.61 0.61 24.75
C CYS A 118 0.20 1.17 24.52
N GLY A 119 -0.48 0.78 23.45
CA GLY A 119 -1.82 1.28 23.11
C GLY A 119 -1.87 2.75 22.65
N GLY A 120 -0.73 3.42 22.53
CA GLY A 120 -0.67 4.80 22.08
C GLY A 120 -1.08 4.95 20.61
N PRO A 121 -1.71 6.08 20.21
CA PRO A 121 -2.12 6.31 18.83
C PRO A 121 -0.91 6.40 17.91
N ILE A 122 -1.05 5.83 16.70
CA ILE A 122 -0.07 5.97 15.63
C ILE A 122 -0.46 7.18 14.78
N SER A 123 0.51 8.02 14.45
CA SER A 123 0.39 9.09 13.46
C SER A 123 1.64 9.16 12.60
N LEU A 124 1.47 9.61 11.36
CA LEU A 124 2.59 9.78 10.43
C LEU A 124 2.85 11.27 10.20
N GLN A 125 4.11 11.64 10.18
CA GLN A 125 4.54 13.02 9.99
C GLN A 125 5.56 13.10 8.87
N THR A 126 5.44 14.15 8.04
CA THR A 126 6.45 14.46 7.04
C THR A 126 7.63 15.15 7.72
N THR A 127 8.83 14.62 7.52
CA THR A 127 10.05 15.15 8.12
C THR A 127 11.08 15.49 7.07
N CYS A 128 11.71 16.65 7.20
CA CYS A 128 12.91 17.03 6.46
C CYS A 128 14.15 16.56 7.22
N GLY A 129 15.08 15.90 6.53
CA GLY A 129 16.32 15.41 7.15
C GLY A 129 17.25 16.50 7.70
N ASN A 130 17.07 17.77 7.28
CA ASN A 130 17.90 18.89 7.73
C ASN A 130 17.26 19.74 8.83
N CYS A 131 15.94 20.04 8.72
CA CYS A 131 15.28 20.99 9.63
C CYS A 131 14.13 20.39 10.45
N GLY A 132 13.82 19.10 10.31
CA GLY A 132 12.83 18.42 11.10
C GLY A 132 11.44 18.38 10.46
N GLN A 133 10.37 18.53 11.26
CA GLN A 133 9.01 18.36 10.79
C GLN A 133 8.59 19.42 9.76
N VAL A 134 7.93 18.97 8.69
CA VAL A 134 7.30 19.83 7.68
C VAL A 134 5.81 19.88 7.97
N HIS A 135 5.31 21.05 8.33
CA HIS A 135 3.91 21.24 8.74
C HIS A 135 2.98 21.56 7.56
N ASP A 136 3.48 22.31 6.61
CA ASP A 136 2.73 22.70 5.41
C ASP A 136 3.13 21.82 4.21
N PRO A 137 2.21 21.04 3.63
CA PRO A 137 2.49 20.28 2.42
C PRO A 137 2.98 21.11 1.24
N ALA A 138 2.67 22.41 1.19
CA ALA A 138 3.15 23.34 0.16
C ALA A 138 4.67 23.60 0.24
N GLU A 139 5.31 23.29 1.37
CA GLU A 139 6.76 23.37 1.54
C GLU A 139 7.51 22.18 0.94
N VAL A 140 6.79 21.15 0.46
CA VAL A 140 7.41 20.00 -0.20
C VAL A 140 7.65 20.29 -1.67
N GLY A 141 8.91 20.57 -2.01
CA GLY A 141 9.34 20.76 -3.40
C GLY A 141 9.79 19.46 -4.06
N VAL A 142 9.87 19.48 -5.40
CA VAL A 142 10.35 18.36 -6.22
C VAL A 142 11.57 18.80 -7.03
N ARG A 143 12.58 17.93 -7.09
CA ARG A 143 13.75 18.11 -7.97
C ARG A 143 14.08 16.78 -8.66
N PRO A 144 14.77 16.80 -9.82
CA PRO A 144 15.24 15.59 -10.47
C PRO A 144 16.06 14.71 -9.53
N GLY A 145 15.75 13.43 -9.48
CA GLY A 145 16.53 12.42 -8.76
C GLY A 145 17.50 11.69 -9.71
N PRO A 146 18.39 10.84 -9.20
CA PRO A 146 19.41 10.15 -9.99
C PRO A 146 18.84 9.19 -11.05
N GLY A 147 17.61 8.75 -10.91
CA GLY A 147 16.92 7.90 -11.89
C GLY A 147 16.13 8.68 -12.95
N MET A 148 16.18 10.01 -12.94
CA MET A 148 15.46 10.83 -13.93
C MET A 148 16.24 10.85 -15.26
N PRO A 149 15.59 10.54 -16.41
CA PRO A 149 16.19 10.73 -17.73
C PRO A 149 16.63 12.19 -17.95
N ALA A 150 17.82 12.40 -18.54
CA ALA A 150 18.44 13.70 -18.67
C ALA A 150 17.58 14.71 -19.48
N ASP A 151 16.88 14.23 -20.50
CA ASP A 151 15.98 15.05 -21.33
C ASP A 151 14.74 15.54 -20.57
N ILE A 152 14.29 14.76 -19.58
CA ILE A 152 13.17 15.15 -18.70
C ILE A 152 13.67 16.06 -17.59
N ALA A 153 14.82 15.74 -16.98
CA ALA A 153 15.42 16.55 -15.94
C ALA A 153 15.67 17.99 -16.42
N ALA A 154 16.12 18.17 -17.65
CA ALA A 154 16.36 19.49 -18.25
C ALA A 154 15.11 20.38 -18.40
N ARG A 155 13.91 19.80 -18.36
CA ARG A 155 12.62 20.52 -18.44
C ARG A 155 12.07 20.94 -17.08
N MET A 156 12.67 20.48 -15.99
CA MET A 156 12.21 20.72 -14.62
C MET A 156 13.01 21.84 -13.93
N GLY A 157 14.06 22.36 -14.61
CA GLY A 157 14.92 23.43 -14.13
C GLY A 157 14.45 24.84 -14.49
#